data_a2650b48a9c6c04a33fcfcaa8db26b89
#
_entry.id   a2650b48a9c6c04a33fcfcaa8db26b89
#
_cell.length_a   1.000
_cell.length_b   1.000
_cell.length_c   1.000
_cell.angle_alpha   90.00
_cell.angle_beta   90.00
_cell.angle_gamma   90.00
#
_symmetry.space_group_name_H-M   'P 1'
#
loop_
_entity.id
_entity.type
_entity.pdbx_description
1 polymer ?
#
loop_
_entity_poly.entity_id
_entity_poly.type
_entity_poly.pdbx_seq_one_letter_code
_entity_poly.pdbx_strand_id
1 'polypeptide(L)'
;MWAITIVELKKKLQDKGIWFWTFILPIIFIVGFITIFSGMNEMEPEQLVTQIVPGYIIMFSFFIMISMVITFIKDRDSGMVARVASTPLPLNRFLIGKWLPFLIIVILQIIVLMLFGVLVYDLPLGDPLALTLISLILAFLATSWGMAMSLLVNTENMGIALTQVIALGGAMLGGLWMPLEIMPNSMQLIAKFLSQYWALEGFQSILQDGGHVMDIWLSLLILLGFGMIGCVISVISYPRFLRQSRS
;
A
#
# COMPACT_ATOMS: atom_id res chain seq x y z
N MET A 1 -24.01 -3.68 1.72
CA MET A 1 -22.61 -3.20 1.79
C MET A 1 -21.94 -3.62 3.09
N TRP A 2 -22.39 -3.15 4.26
CA TRP A 2 -21.78 -3.47 5.56
C TRP A 2 -21.64 -4.98 5.85
N ALA A 3 -22.66 -5.78 5.54
CA ALA A 3 -22.60 -7.24 5.74
C ALA A 3 -21.43 -7.88 4.96
N ILE A 4 -21.22 -7.48 3.70
CA ILE A 4 -20.09 -7.96 2.89
C ILE A 4 -18.77 -7.53 3.52
N THR A 5 -18.64 -6.26 3.89
CA THR A 5 -17.44 -5.71 4.53
C THR A 5 -17.09 -6.47 5.82
N ILE A 6 -18.06 -6.70 6.70
CA ILE A 6 -17.83 -7.40 7.98
C ILE A 6 -17.39 -8.86 7.75
N VAL A 7 -18.07 -9.57 6.82
CA VAL A 7 -17.71 -10.96 6.51
C VAL A 7 -16.32 -11.05 5.90
N GLU A 8 -15.98 -10.18 4.95
CA GLU A 8 -14.66 -10.15 4.33
C GLU A 8 -13.57 -9.76 5.33
N LEU A 9 -13.81 -8.74 6.17
CA LEU A 9 -12.88 -8.34 7.20
C LEU A 9 -12.61 -9.49 8.18
N LYS A 10 -13.68 -10.17 8.63
CA LYS A 10 -13.56 -11.31 9.54
C LYS A 10 -12.76 -12.46 8.92
N LYS A 11 -13.00 -12.80 7.64
CA LYS A 11 -12.19 -13.78 6.90
C LYS A 11 -10.71 -13.39 6.87
N LYS A 12 -10.41 -12.13 6.56
CA LYS A 12 -9.04 -11.62 6.48
C LYS A 12 -8.34 -11.64 7.84
N LEU A 13 -9.02 -11.26 8.90
CA LEU A 13 -8.47 -11.31 10.26
C LEU A 13 -8.26 -12.73 10.78
N GLN A 14 -8.95 -13.74 10.23
CA GLN A 14 -8.74 -15.16 10.55
C GLN A 14 -7.63 -15.80 9.71
N ASP A 15 -7.18 -15.16 8.64
CA ASP A 15 -6.14 -15.66 7.76
C ASP A 15 -4.74 -15.42 8.36
N LYS A 16 -4.10 -16.49 8.82
CA LYS A 16 -2.74 -16.45 9.38
C LYS A 16 -1.70 -15.92 8.39
N GLY A 17 -1.91 -16.15 7.09
CA GLY A 17 -1.04 -15.62 6.04
C GLY A 17 -1.07 -14.09 6.00
N ILE A 18 -2.24 -13.47 6.11
CA ILE A 18 -2.35 -12.02 6.16
C ILE A 18 -1.59 -11.44 7.35
N TRP A 19 -1.71 -12.03 8.55
CA TRP A 19 -0.96 -11.58 9.72
C TRP A 19 0.55 -11.63 9.52
N PHE A 20 1.05 -12.72 8.93
CA PHE A 20 2.47 -12.88 8.66
C PHE A 20 2.97 -11.84 7.65
N TRP A 21 2.35 -11.77 6.46
CA TRP A 21 2.80 -10.90 5.37
C TRP A 21 2.57 -9.40 5.64
N THR A 22 1.53 -9.06 6.41
CA THR A 22 1.15 -7.66 6.65
C THR A 22 1.81 -7.06 7.88
N PHE A 23 2.08 -7.86 8.93
CA PHE A 23 2.58 -7.33 10.19
C PHE A 23 3.94 -7.90 10.57
N ILE A 24 4.11 -9.24 10.55
CA ILE A 24 5.33 -9.87 11.05
C ILE A 24 6.50 -9.62 10.09
N LEU A 25 6.30 -9.85 8.82
CA LEU A 25 7.37 -9.73 7.82
C LEU A 25 7.91 -8.30 7.71
N PRO A 26 7.10 -7.22 7.65
CA PRO A 26 7.61 -5.86 7.67
C PRO A 26 8.49 -5.56 8.90
N ILE A 27 8.07 -6.02 10.08
CA ILE A 27 8.85 -5.84 11.32
C ILE A 27 10.21 -6.54 11.21
N ILE A 28 10.25 -7.78 10.69
CA ILE A 28 11.50 -8.51 10.48
C ILE A 28 12.42 -7.73 9.54
N PHE A 29 11.89 -7.15 8.46
CA PHE A 29 12.67 -6.36 7.52
C PHE A 29 13.18 -5.06 8.17
N ILE A 30 12.33 -4.33 8.88
CA ILE A 30 12.73 -3.09 9.59
C ILE A 30 13.88 -3.40 10.57
N VAL A 31 13.71 -4.41 11.44
CA VAL A 31 14.73 -4.82 12.41
C VAL A 31 16.01 -5.26 11.70
N GLY A 32 15.89 -6.13 10.71
CA GLY A 32 17.04 -6.67 9.97
C GLY A 32 17.85 -5.58 9.29
N PHE A 33 17.19 -4.67 8.58
CA PHE A 33 17.88 -3.59 7.86
C PHE A 33 18.46 -2.54 8.78
N ILE A 34 17.76 -2.12 9.83
CA ILE A 34 18.32 -1.21 10.83
C ILE A 34 19.55 -1.85 11.47
N THR A 35 19.51 -3.14 11.84
CA THR A 35 20.66 -3.83 12.45
C THR A 35 21.85 -3.93 11.50
N ILE A 36 21.63 -4.22 10.23
CA ILE A 36 22.70 -4.33 9.21
C ILE A 36 23.35 -2.96 8.99
N PHE A 37 22.56 -1.92 8.73
CA PHE A 37 23.07 -0.60 8.39
C PHE A 37 23.67 0.15 9.59
N SER A 38 23.15 -0.04 10.82
CA SER A 38 23.76 0.52 12.03
C SER A 38 25.17 -0.04 12.30
N GLY A 39 25.46 -1.26 11.82
CA GLY A 39 26.79 -1.85 11.91
C GLY A 39 27.80 -1.28 10.90
N MET A 40 27.35 -0.57 9.87
CA MET A 40 28.22 -0.01 8.81
C MET A 40 28.70 1.42 9.12
N ASN A 41 28.17 2.08 10.14
CA ASN A 41 28.50 3.47 10.56
C ASN A 41 28.44 4.53 9.43
N GLU A 42 27.58 4.31 8.42
CA GLU A 42 27.48 5.21 7.26
C GLU A 42 26.45 6.33 7.44
N MET A 43 25.53 6.18 8.41
CA MET A 43 24.44 7.13 8.67
C MET A 43 24.27 7.36 10.16
N GLU A 44 23.81 8.57 10.54
CA GLU A 44 23.35 8.81 11.91
C GLU A 44 22.13 7.91 12.23
N PRO A 45 22.06 7.35 13.44
CA PRO A 45 20.98 6.42 13.81
C PRO A 45 19.57 6.96 13.57
N GLU A 46 19.36 8.25 13.80
CA GLU A 46 18.06 8.90 13.61
C GLU A 46 17.69 8.99 12.12
N GLN A 47 18.63 9.35 11.25
CA GLN A 47 18.42 9.39 9.79
C GLN A 47 18.13 8.00 9.24
N LEU A 48 18.82 6.98 9.75
CA LEU A 48 18.59 5.60 9.36
C LEU A 48 17.16 5.13 9.67
N VAL A 49 16.67 5.42 10.88
CA VAL A 49 15.32 5.02 11.32
C VAL A 49 14.26 5.77 10.52
N THR A 50 14.42 7.07 10.32
CA THR A 50 13.47 7.90 9.54
C THR A 50 13.47 7.61 8.05
N GLN A 51 14.49 6.94 7.52
CA GLN A 51 14.52 6.40 6.16
C GLN A 51 13.88 5.01 6.09
N ILE A 52 14.32 4.07 6.93
CA ILE A 52 13.96 2.66 6.83
C ILE A 52 12.51 2.43 7.24
N VAL A 53 12.06 2.97 8.37
CA VAL A 53 10.71 2.67 8.87
C VAL A 53 9.63 3.10 7.88
N PRO A 54 9.53 4.37 7.42
CA PRO A 54 8.53 4.75 6.44
C PRO A 54 8.74 4.07 5.09
N GLY A 55 9.98 3.83 4.66
CA GLY A 55 10.28 3.11 3.43
C GLY A 55 9.62 1.73 3.41
N TYR A 56 9.77 0.94 4.47
CA TYR A 56 9.13 -0.37 4.58
C TYR A 56 7.62 -0.29 4.79
N ILE A 57 7.11 0.71 5.52
CA ILE A 57 5.67 0.95 5.65
C ILE A 57 5.05 1.16 4.25
N ILE A 58 5.65 2.02 3.42
CA ILE A 58 5.18 2.29 2.06
C ILE A 58 5.25 1.02 1.21
N MET A 59 6.40 0.35 1.16
CA MET A 59 6.58 -0.86 0.37
C MET A 59 5.54 -1.93 0.71
N PHE A 60 5.39 -2.25 2.00
CA PHE A 60 4.46 -3.29 2.44
C PHE A 60 2.99 -2.87 2.31
N SER A 61 2.67 -1.57 2.32
CA SER A 61 1.33 -1.09 1.97
C SER A 61 0.95 -1.46 0.53
N PHE A 62 1.90 -1.45 -0.41
CA PHE A 62 1.66 -1.91 -1.79
C PHE A 62 1.54 -3.43 -1.92
N PHE A 63 2.13 -4.22 -1.01
CA PHE A 63 1.96 -5.68 -1.02
C PHE A 63 0.52 -6.15 -0.80
N ILE A 64 -0.36 -5.31 -0.23
CA ILE A 64 -1.79 -5.60 -0.11
C ILE A 64 -2.44 -5.91 -1.47
N MET A 65 -1.90 -5.35 -2.56
CA MET A 65 -2.39 -5.58 -3.91
C MET A 65 -2.39 -7.08 -4.28
N ILE A 66 -1.39 -7.84 -3.81
CA ILE A 66 -1.29 -9.29 -4.02
C ILE A 66 -2.50 -10.00 -3.40
N SER A 67 -2.79 -9.69 -2.13
CA SER A 67 -3.94 -10.27 -1.42
C SER A 67 -5.27 -9.90 -2.08
N MET A 68 -5.37 -8.68 -2.63
CA MET A 68 -6.55 -8.24 -3.38
C MET A 68 -6.71 -9.03 -4.66
N VAL A 69 -5.67 -9.15 -5.48
CA VAL A 69 -5.69 -9.93 -6.73
C VAL A 69 -6.12 -11.37 -6.48
N ILE A 70 -5.47 -12.05 -5.54
CA ILE A 70 -5.79 -13.44 -5.20
C ILE A 70 -7.27 -13.57 -4.79
N THR A 71 -7.76 -12.66 -3.94
CA THR A 71 -9.14 -12.69 -3.46
C THR A 71 -10.14 -12.50 -4.60
N PHE A 72 -9.94 -11.50 -5.46
CA PHE A 72 -10.88 -11.19 -6.53
C PHE A 72 -10.91 -12.28 -7.60
N ILE A 73 -9.76 -12.86 -7.95
CA ILE A 73 -9.68 -13.94 -8.93
C ILE A 73 -10.33 -15.21 -8.38
N LYS A 74 -10.06 -15.60 -7.12
CA LYS A 74 -10.73 -16.74 -6.48
C LYS A 74 -12.25 -16.58 -6.43
N ASP A 75 -12.74 -15.38 -6.12
CA ASP A 75 -14.18 -15.11 -6.12
C ASP A 75 -14.79 -15.17 -7.51
N ARG A 76 -14.07 -14.74 -8.55
CA ARG A 76 -14.48 -14.89 -9.94
C ARG A 76 -14.55 -16.37 -10.32
N ASP A 77 -13.47 -17.11 -10.11
CA ASP A 77 -13.33 -18.50 -10.57
C ASP A 77 -14.24 -19.46 -9.79
N SER A 78 -14.61 -19.13 -8.55
CA SER A 78 -15.63 -19.88 -7.77
C SER A 78 -17.08 -19.57 -8.18
N GLY A 79 -17.29 -18.69 -9.16
CA GLY A 79 -18.61 -18.25 -9.59
C GLY A 79 -19.34 -17.36 -8.56
N MET A 80 -18.66 -16.93 -7.49
CA MET A 80 -19.27 -16.05 -6.49
C MET A 80 -19.69 -14.70 -7.08
N VAL A 81 -18.85 -14.13 -7.95
CA VAL A 81 -19.13 -12.85 -8.63
C VAL A 81 -20.37 -12.98 -9.51
N ALA A 82 -20.53 -14.08 -10.28
CA ALA A 82 -21.70 -14.32 -11.11
C ALA A 82 -22.98 -14.46 -10.28
N ARG A 83 -22.90 -15.16 -9.14
CA ARG A 83 -24.04 -15.30 -8.21
C ARG A 83 -24.45 -13.96 -7.60
N VAL A 84 -23.51 -13.13 -7.21
CA VAL A 84 -23.82 -11.78 -6.69
C VAL A 84 -24.40 -10.89 -7.79
N ALA A 85 -23.89 -10.99 -9.02
CA ALA A 85 -24.40 -10.22 -10.16
C ALA A 85 -25.84 -10.59 -10.57
N SER A 86 -26.35 -11.77 -10.16
CA SER A 86 -27.77 -12.16 -10.36
C SER A 86 -28.70 -11.69 -9.24
N THR A 87 -28.17 -11.04 -8.20
CA THR A 87 -28.97 -10.44 -7.12
C THR A 87 -29.28 -8.96 -7.42
N PRO A 88 -30.28 -8.35 -6.77
CA PRO A 88 -30.58 -6.92 -6.92
C PRO A 88 -29.55 -6.00 -6.25
N LEU A 89 -28.40 -6.53 -5.83
CA LEU A 89 -27.34 -5.73 -5.19
C LEU A 89 -26.66 -4.83 -6.23
N PRO A 90 -26.67 -3.51 -6.06
CA PRO A 90 -25.98 -2.63 -7.00
C PRO A 90 -24.45 -2.85 -6.94
N LEU A 91 -23.87 -2.89 -8.13
CA LEU A 91 -22.51 -3.26 -8.43
C LEU A 91 -21.45 -2.49 -7.60
N ASN A 92 -21.65 -1.17 -7.50
CA ASN A 92 -20.77 -0.29 -6.73
C ASN A 92 -20.73 -0.67 -5.23
N ARG A 93 -21.87 -1.08 -4.67
CA ARG A 93 -21.93 -1.52 -3.27
C ARG A 93 -21.18 -2.84 -3.03
N PHE A 94 -21.14 -3.71 -4.03
CA PHE A 94 -20.35 -4.93 -3.97
C PHE A 94 -18.84 -4.59 -3.99
N LEU A 95 -18.39 -3.77 -4.94
CA LEU A 95 -16.98 -3.36 -5.04
C LEU A 95 -16.50 -2.65 -3.78
N ILE A 96 -17.25 -1.66 -3.29
CA ILE A 96 -16.89 -0.94 -2.06
C ILE A 96 -16.87 -1.89 -0.87
N GLY A 97 -17.85 -2.81 -0.78
CA GLY A 97 -17.91 -3.81 0.30
C GLY A 97 -16.72 -4.76 0.32
N LYS A 98 -16.13 -5.06 -0.85
CA LYS A 98 -14.93 -5.88 -1.01
C LYS A 98 -13.64 -5.08 -0.81
N TRP A 99 -13.61 -3.82 -1.18
CA TRP A 99 -12.45 -2.94 -1.09
C TRP A 99 -12.17 -2.45 0.34
N LEU A 100 -13.23 -2.07 1.06
CA LEU A 100 -13.13 -1.44 2.39
C LEU A 100 -12.36 -2.28 3.43
N PRO A 101 -12.49 -3.62 3.49
CA PRO A 101 -11.67 -4.45 4.40
C PRO A 101 -10.17 -4.30 4.17
N PHE A 102 -9.73 -4.21 2.91
CA PHE A 102 -8.31 -4.04 2.59
C PHE A 102 -7.81 -2.66 2.99
N LEU A 103 -8.61 -1.62 2.77
CA LEU A 103 -8.29 -0.26 3.23
C LEU A 103 -8.10 -0.23 4.76
N ILE A 104 -8.99 -0.85 5.52
CA ILE A 104 -8.90 -0.95 6.99
C ILE A 104 -7.62 -1.69 7.39
N ILE A 105 -7.29 -2.81 6.71
CA ILE A 105 -6.08 -3.59 7.01
C ILE A 105 -4.81 -2.77 6.76
N VAL A 106 -4.73 -2.02 5.64
CA VAL A 106 -3.56 -1.18 5.36
C VAL A 106 -3.43 -0.04 6.37
N ILE A 107 -4.54 0.61 6.75
CA ILE A 107 -4.52 1.64 7.81
C ILE A 107 -4.00 1.03 9.12
N LEU A 108 -4.52 -0.13 9.52
CA LEU A 108 -4.07 -0.83 10.72
C LEU A 108 -2.58 -1.21 10.63
N GLN A 109 -2.12 -1.66 9.46
CA GLN A 109 -0.71 -1.96 9.20
C GLN A 109 0.17 -0.74 9.41
N ILE A 110 -0.18 0.41 8.82
CA ILE A 110 0.59 1.64 8.97
C ILE A 110 0.66 2.04 10.45
N ILE A 111 -0.47 2.02 11.16
CA ILE A 111 -0.52 2.34 12.59
C ILE A 111 0.39 1.41 13.40
N VAL A 112 0.31 0.10 13.19
CA VAL A 112 1.11 -0.88 13.94
C VAL A 112 2.61 -0.70 13.66
N LEU A 113 3.00 -0.50 12.40
CA LEU A 113 4.41 -0.33 12.04
C LEU A 113 4.96 1.02 12.50
N MET A 114 4.16 2.09 12.47
CA MET A 114 4.54 3.39 13.05
C MET A 114 4.72 3.29 14.57
N LEU A 115 3.76 2.67 15.26
CA LEU A 115 3.89 2.44 16.70
C LEU A 115 5.12 1.60 17.05
N PHE A 116 5.42 0.58 16.24
CA PHE A 116 6.63 -0.21 16.39
C PHE A 116 7.89 0.66 16.24
N GLY A 117 7.95 1.53 15.22
CA GLY A 117 9.06 2.47 15.04
C GLY A 117 9.24 3.42 16.23
N VAL A 118 8.15 3.96 16.77
CA VAL A 118 8.18 4.84 17.95
C VAL A 118 8.63 4.11 19.20
N LEU A 119 8.08 2.92 19.47
CA LEU A 119 8.33 2.22 20.73
C LEU A 119 9.70 1.52 20.79
N VAL A 120 10.26 1.13 19.65
CA VAL A 120 11.50 0.35 19.59
C VAL A 120 12.71 1.20 19.17
N TYR A 121 12.47 2.21 18.34
CA TYR A 121 13.53 3.02 17.73
C TYR A 121 13.42 4.52 18.02
N ASP A 122 12.51 4.93 18.91
CA ASP A 122 12.29 6.34 19.27
C ASP A 122 12.01 7.23 18.04
N LEU A 123 11.31 6.69 17.02
CA LEU A 123 10.97 7.40 15.79
C LEU A 123 10.17 8.67 16.12
N PRO A 124 10.62 9.88 15.69
CA PRO A 124 9.84 11.10 15.88
C PRO A 124 8.53 11.03 15.08
N LEU A 125 7.42 11.48 15.68
CA LEU A 125 6.10 11.42 15.00
C LEU A 125 5.79 12.67 14.17
N GLY A 126 6.46 13.79 14.44
CA GLY A 126 6.16 15.07 13.80
C GLY A 126 4.72 15.56 14.02
N ASP A 127 4.11 16.19 13.02
CA ASP A 127 2.73 16.67 13.06
C ASP A 127 1.73 15.50 12.94
N PRO A 128 0.89 15.21 13.97
CA PRO A 128 -0.06 14.11 13.93
C PRO A 128 -1.12 14.24 12.82
N LEU A 129 -1.50 15.49 12.47
CA LEU A 129 -2.48 15.71 11.40
C LEU A 129 -1.88 15.38 10.04
N ALA A 130 -0.68 15.87 9.75
CA ALA A 130 0.04 15.58 8.52
C ALA A 130 0.28 14.07 8.36
N LEU A 131 0.74 13.41 9.43
CA LEU A 131 0.99 11.97 9.48
C LEU A 131 -0.29 11.16 9.22
N THR A 132 -1.40 11.57 9.81
CA THR A 132 -2.70 10.90 9.59
C THR A 132 -3.16 11.05 8.14
N LEU A 133 -3.08 12.25 7.57
CA LEU A 133 -3.50 12.51 6.20
C LEU A 133 -2.69 11.71 5.18
N ILE A 134 -1.35 11.73 5.29
CA ILE A 134 -0.50 10.99 4.35
C ILE A 134 -0.74 9.48 4.47
N SER A 135 -0.93 8.96 5.68
CA SER A 135 -1.22 7.54 5.94
C SER A 135 -2.55 7.11 5.32
N LEU A 136 -3.60 7.91 5.45
CA LEU A 136 -4.91 7.64 4.85
C LEU A 136 -4.86 7.67 3.32
N ILE A 137 -4.14 8.65 2.75
CA ILE A 137 -3.99 8.77 1.30
C ILE A 137 -3.11 7.65 0.75
N LEU A 138 -2.06 7.24 1.44
CA LEU A 138 -1.25 6.08 1.06
C LEU A 138 -2.07 4.79 1.07
N ALA A 139 -2.88 4.57 2.11
CA ALA A 139 -3.76 3.41 2.18
C ALA A 139 -4.80 3.40 1.05
N PHE A 140 -5.39 4.56 0.76
CA PHE A 140 -6.30 4.75 -0.37
C PHE A 140 -5.60 4.45 -1.70
N LEU A 141 -4.41 4.99 -1.94
CA LEU A 141 -3.61 4.78 -3.13
C LEU A 141 -3.31 3.28 -3.35
N ALA A 142 -2.70 2.62 -2.36
CA ALA A 142 -2.30 1.21 -2.46
C ALA A 142 -3.50 0.30 -2.76
N THR A 143 -4.61 0.52 -2.07
CA THR A 143 -5.82 -0.30 -2.25
C THR A 143 -6.58 0.02 -3.53
N SER A 144 -6.55 1.26 -4.02
CA SER A 144 -7.13 1.63 -5.32
C SER A 144 -6.41 0.95 -6.47
N TRP A 145 -5.07 0.93 -6.45
CA TRP A 145 -4.28 0.19 -7.43
C TRP A 145 -4.44 -1.32 -7.27
N GLY A 146 -4.56 -1.83 -6.03
CA GLY A 146 -4.89 -3.22 -5.77
C GLY A 146 -6.21 -3.64 -6.41
N MET A 147 -7.25 -2.80 -6.32
CA MET A 147 -8.52 -3.00 -7.00
C MET A 147 -8.36 -2.99 -8.52
N ALA A 148 -7.65 -1.99 -9.06
CA ALA A 148 -7.41 -1.87 -10.50
C ALA A 148 -6.72 -3.13 -11.05
N MET A 149 -5.64 -3.58 -10.42
CA MET A 149 -4.93 -4.80 -10.81
C MET A 149 -5.81 -6.03 -10.71
N SER A 150 -6.59 -6.18 -9.64
CA SER A 150 -7.51 -7.31 -9.44
C SER A 150 -8.56 -7.45 -10.56
N LEU A 151 -8.96 -6.34 -11.18
CA LEU A 151 -9.96 -6.30 -12.25
C LEU A 151 -9.35 -6.38 -13.66
N LEU A 152 -8.07 -6.04 -13.79
CA LEU A 152 -7.35 -6.06 -15.08
C LEU A 152 -6.76 -7.41 -15.42
N VAL A 153 -6.23 -8.13 -14.42
CA VAL A 153 -5.48 -9.38 -14.66
C VAL A 153 -6.40 -10.58 -14.84
N ASN A 154 -5.93 -11.56 -15.61
CA ASN A 154 -6.71 -12.74 -15.93
C ASN A 154 -6.41 -13.94 -15.02
N THR A 155 -5.21 -14.00 -14.40
CA THR A 155 -4.77 -15.12 -13.57
C THR A 155 -4.10 -14.61 -12.29
N GLU A 156 -4.14 -15.42 -11.22
CA GLU A 156 -3.47 -15.10 -9.95
C GLU A 156 -1.96 -14.86 -10.17
N ASN A 157 -1.29 -15.74 -10.90
CA ASN A 157 0.16 -15.64 -11.13
C ASN A 157 0.56 -14.35 -11.87
N MET A 158 -0.19 -13.97 -12.91
CA MET A 158 0.04 -12.71 -13.63
C MET A 158 -0.16 -11.51 -12.69
N GLY A 159 -1.20 -11.54 -11.87
CA GLY A 159 -1.48 -10.46 -10.94
C GLY A 159 -0.41 -10.35 -9.85
N ILE A 160 0.02 -11.47 -9.27
CA ILE A 160 1.12 -11.50 -8.29
C ILE A 160 2.40 -10.92 -8.91
N ALA A 161 2.78 -11.38 -10.12
CA ALA A 161 3.99 -10.89 -10.79
C ALA A 161 3.94 -9.37 -11.05
N LEU A 162 2.84 -8.86 -11.61
CA LEU A 162 2.69 -7.43 -11.90
C LEU A 162 2.68 -6.58 -10.62
N THR A 163 1.98 -7.04 -9.58
CA THR A 163 1.94 -6.30 -8.31
C THR A 163 3.28 -6.31 -7.59
N GLN A 164 4.06 -7.39 -7.70
CA GLN A 164 5.43 -7.42 -7.19
C GLN A 164 6.35 -6.46 -7.95
N VAL A 165 6.24 -6.38 -9.28
CA VAL A 165 7.02 -5.41 -10.07
C VAL A 165 6.68 -3.97 -9.64
N ILE A 166 5.41 -3.65 -9.41
CA ILE A 166 5.01 -2.32 -8.93
C ILE A 166 5.55 -2.06 -7.52
N ALA A 167 5.37 -3.00 -6.59
CA ALA A 167 5.75 -2.82 -5.20
C ALA A 167 7.27 -2.77 -5.02
N LEU A 168 8.01 -3.77 -5.55
CA LEU A 168 9.47 -3.85 -5.40
C LEU A 168 10.21 -2.90 -6.35
N GLY A 169 9.76 -2.80 -7.61
CA GLY A 169 10.33 -1.85 -8.56
C GLY A 169 10.13 -0.42 -8.10
N GLY A 170 8.95 -0.09 -7.60
CA GLY A 170 8.67 1.21 -6.99
C GLY A 170 9.46 1.45 -5.70
N ALA A 171 9.69 0.43 -4.87
CA ALA A 171 10.53 0.54 -3.69
C ALA A 171 11.99 0.83 -4.04
N MET A 172 12.53 0.09 -5.01
CA MET A 172 13.91 0.27 -5.47
C MET A 172 14.13 1.63 -6.13
N LEU A 173 13.30 1.99 -7.10
CA LEU A 173 13.45 3.22 -7.87
C LEU A 173 12.94 4.46 -7.14
N GLY A 174 12.00 4.31 -6.21
CA GLY A 174 11.43 5.39 -5.40
C GLY A 174 12.26 5.78 -4.17
N GLY A 175 13.42 5.14 -3.96
CA GLY A 175 14.31 5.49 -2.85
C GLY A 175 13.93 4.91 -1.50
N LEU A 176 13.02 3.89 -1.43
CA LEU A 176 12.55 3.36 -0.15
C LEU A 176 13.63 2.59 0.63
N TRP A 177 14.59 1.99 -0.08
CA TRP A 177 15.63 1.17 0.53
C TRP A 177 16.94 1.93 0.77
N MET A 178 17.20 2.96 -0.01
CA MET A 178 18.41 3.75 0.10
C MET A 178 18.13 5.20 -0.33
N PRO A 179 18.84 6.19 0.23
CA PRO A 179 18.69 7.58 -0.14
C PRO A 179 18.90 7.80 -1.64
N LEU A 180 18.08 8.67 -2.24
CA LEU A 180 18.14 8.96 -3.67
C LEU A 180 19.44 9.67 -4.09
N GLU A 181 20.08 10.39 -3.17
CA GLU A 181 21.29 11.16 -3.40
C GLU A 181 22.47 10.29 -3.87
N ILE A 182 22.49 9.01 -3.46
CA ILE A 182 23.51 8.03 -3.88
C ILE A 182 23.20 7.34 -5.20
N MET A 183 21.99 7.56 -5.76
CA MET A 183 21.59 6.99 -7.03
C MET A 183 22.04 7.84 -8.23
N PRO A 184 22.28 7.25 -9.42
CA PRO A 184 22.54 8.01 -10.65
C PRO A 184 21.40 8.99 -10.97
N ASN A 185 21.76 10.15 -11.55
CA ASN A 185 20.78 11.22 -11.88
C ASN A 185 19.61 10.76 -12.72
N SER A 186 19.80 9.79 -13.60
CA SER A 186 18.72 9.18 -14.40
C SER A 186 17.67 8.46 -13.53
N MET A 187 18.10 7.77 -12.48
CA MET A 187 17.19 7.09 -11.53
C MET A 187 16.48 8.09 -10.64
N GLN A 188 17.15 9.14 -10.19
CA GLN A 188 16.52 10.23 -9.43
C GLN A 188 15.40 10.92 -10.23
N LEU A 189 15.58 11.07 -11.57
CA LEU A 189 14.54 11.62 -12.42
C LEU A 189 13.33 10.67 -12.53
N ILE A 190 13.58 9.36 -12.71
CA ILE A 190 12.53 8.34 -12.81
C ILE A 190 11.74 8.25 -11.49
N ALA A 191 12.41 8.34 -10.35
CA ALA A 191 11.78 8.29 -9.03
C ALA A 191 10.62 9.29 -8.91
N LYS A 192 10.78 10.51 -9.42
CA LYS A 192 9.75 11.57 -9.36
C LYS A 192 8.45 11.24 -10.08
N PHE A 193 8.45 10.25 -10.97
CA PHE A 193 7.23 9.74 -11.63
C PHE A 193 6.55 8.61 -10.84
N LEU A 194 7.14 8.16 -9.73
CA LEU A 194 6.62 7.08 -8.91
C LEU A 194 5.90 7.63 -7.67
N SER A 195 4.73 7.08 -7.37
CA SER A 195 3.98 7.46 -6.18
C SER A 195 4.71 7.12 -4.87
N GLN A 196 5.55 6.08 -4.88
CA GLN A 196 6.35 5.68 -3.72
C GLN A 196 7.35 6.75 -3.31
N TYR A 197 7.98 7.43 -4.27
CA TYR A 197 8.86 8.56 -4.01
C TYR A 197 8.14 9.68 -3.23
N TRP A 198 7.00 10.12 -3.72
CA TRP A 198 6.21 11.18 -3.07
C TRP A 198 5.67 10.79 -1.70
N ALA A 199 5.37 9.49 -1.52
CA ALA A 199 5.01 8.99 -0.21
C ALA A 199 6.20 9.09 0.77
N LEU A 200 7.39 8.64 0.35
CA LEU A 200 8.60 8.71 1.18
C LEU A 200 8.97 10.15 1.52
N GLU A 201 9.03 11.04 0.53
CA GLU A 201 9.33 12.47 0.72
C GLU A 201 8.36 13.11 1.73
N GLY A 202 7.06 12.84 1.60
CA GLY A 202 6.08 13.36 2.54
C GLY A 202 6.25 12.81 3.96
N PHE A 203 6.54 11.51 4.12
CA PHE A 203 6.83 10.94 5.45
C PHE A 203 8.11 11.51 6.03
N GLN A 204 9.18 11.64 5.25
CA GLN A 204 10.45 12.20 5.71
C GLN A 204 10.32 13.67 6.13
N SER A 205 9.64 14.49 5.34
CA SER A 205 9.37 15.88 5.71
C SER A 205 8.68 16.01 7.07
N ILE A 206 7.72 15.11 7.38
CA ILE A 206 7.05 15.11 8.68
C ILE A 206 7.97 14.62 9.79
N LEU A 207 8.68 13.51 9.56
CA LEU A 207 9.42 12.80 10.60
C LEU A 207 10.80 13.43 10.90
N GLN A 208 11.48 13.99 9.89
CA GLN A 208 12.80 14.60 10.03
C GLN A 208 12.73 16.11 10.28
N ASP A 209 11.89 16.79 9.50
CA ASP A 209 11.85 18.25 9.49
C ASP A 209 10.73 18.83 10.38
N GLY A 210 9.88 17.96 10.97
CA GLY A 210 8.70 18.39 11.71
C GLY A 210 7.65 19.08 10.84
N GLY A 211 7.64 18.76 9.54
CA GLY A 211 6.78 19.40 8.53
C GLY A 211 5.29 19.27 8.83
N HIS A 212 4.56 20.35 8.57
CA HIS A 212 3.12 20.42 8.70
C HIS A 212 2.41 20.06 7.37
N VAL A 213 1.09 20.00 7.38
CA VAL A 213 0.27 19.68 6.19
C VAL A 213 0.61 20.55 4.98
N MET A 214 0.94 21.82 5.21
CA MET A 214 1.29 22.75 4.13
C MET A 214 2.63 22.46 3.47
N ASP A 215 3.55 21.80 4.17
CA ASP A 215 4.87 21.45 3.63
C ASP A 215 4.79 20.23 2.72
N ILE A 216 3.84 19.32 3.00
CA ILE A 216 3.63 18.08 2.25
C ILE A 216 2.46 18.13 1.26
N TRP A 217 1.84 19.30 1.03
CA TRP A 217 0.63 19.43 0.20
C TRP A 217 0.80 18.85 -1.21
N LEU A 218 1.98 19.02 -1.80
CA LEU A 218 2.29 18.51 -3.14
C LEU A 218 2.31 16.97 -3.15
N SER A 219 2.95 16.37 -2.16
CA SER A 219 2.97 14.91 -1.98
C SER A 219 1.54 14.36 -1.80
N LEU A 220 0.72 15.00 -0.95
CA LEU A 220 -0.68 14.60 -0.76
C LEU A 220 -1.49 14.68 -2.05
N LEU A 221 -1.33 15.75 -2.83
CA LEU A 221 -2.05 15.96 -4.09
C LEU A 221 -1.65 14.91 -5.13
N ILE A 222 -0.35 14.65 -5.27
CA ILE A 222 0.16 13.65 -6.23
C ILE A 222 -0.31 12.25 -5.84
N LEU A 223 -0.18 11.87 -4.57
CA LEU A 223 -0.65 10.56 -4.08
C LEU A 223 -2.15 10.37 -4.28
N LEU A 224 -2.95 11.42 -3.99
CA LEU A 224 -4.38 11.41 -4.24
C LEU A 224 -4.69 11.24 -5.73
N GLY A 225 -3.96 11.95 -6.60
CA GLY A 225 -4.07 11.84 -8.05
C GLY A 225 -3.82 10.41 -8.55
N PHE A 226 -2.75 9.78 -8.10
CA PHE A 226 -2.47 8.37 -8.40
C PHE A 226 -3.56 7.43 -7.86
N GLY A 227 -4.07 7.66 -6.66
CA GLY A 227 -5.17 6.88 -6.09
C GLY A 227 -6.46 7.02 -6.91
N MET A 228 -6.78 8.22 -7.37
CA MET A 228 -7.94 8.47 -8.25
C MET A 228 -7.79 7.78 -9.61
N ILE A 229 -6.60 7.77 -10.19
CA ILE A 229 -6.31 7.00 -11.43
C ILE A 229 -6.62 5.52 -11.20
N GLY A 230 -6.18 4.93 -10.09
CA GLY A 230 -6.50 3.55 -9.72
C GLY A 230 -8.00 3.29 -9.61
N CYS A 231 -8.76 4.21 -9.00
CA CYS A 231 -10.21 4.14 -8.94
C CYS A 231 -10.87 4.19 -10.32
N VAL A 232 -10.45 5.11 -11.18
CA VAL A 232 -10.98 5.25 -12.55
C VAL A 232 -10.73 3.97 -13.36
N ILE A 233 -9.51 3.44 -13.30
CA ILE A 233 -9.16 2.16 -13.96
C ILE A 233 -10.05 1.04 -13.43
N SER A 234 -10.31 0.98 -12.12
CA SER A 234 -11.17 -0.03 -11.51
C SER A 234 -12.61 0.05 -12.05
N VAL A 235 -13.17 1.24 -12.13
CA VAL A 235 -14.54 1.44 -12.66
C VAL A 235 -14.64 1.04 -14.13
N ILE A 236 -13.66 1.43 -14.96
CA ILE A 236 -13.63 1.10 -16.40
C ILE A 236 -13.44 -0.40 -16.62
N SER A 237 -12.62 -1.07 -15.80
CA SER A 237 -12.28 -2.50 -15.96
C SER A 237 -13.37 -3.43 -15.45
N TYR A 238 -14.23 -2.96 -14.56
CA TYR A 238 -15.24 -3.77 -13.91
C TYR A 238 -16.24 -4.48 -14.86
N PRO A 239 -16.79 -3.85 -15.92
CA PRO A 239 -17.67 -4.54 -16.85
C PRO A 239 -17.02 -5.72 -17.58
N ARG A 240 -15.72 -5.61 -17.88
CA ARG A 240 -14.92 -6.69 -18.46
C ARG A 240 -14.79 -7.85 -17.47
N PHE A 241 -14.44 -7.57 -16.24
CA PHE A 241 -14.32 -8.56 -15.16
C PHE A 241 -15.62 -9.34 -14.96
N LEU A 242 -16.77 -8.67 -14.99
CA LEU A 242 -18.09 -9.31 -14.91
C LEU A 242 -18.39 -10.24 -16.09
N ARG A 243 -18.01 -9.88 -17.31
CA ARG A 243 -18.19 -10.75 -18.48
C ARG A 243 -17.38 -12.03 -18.32
N GLN A 244 -16.15 -11.92 -17.85
CA GLN A 244 -15.27 -13.07 -17.60
C GLN A 244 -15.80 -13.98 -16.47
N SER A 245 -16.57 -13.48 -15.52
CA SER A 245 -17.17 -14.29 -14.45
C SER A 245 -18.39 -15.09 -14.89
N ARG A 246 -18.92 -14.82 -16.08
CA ARG A 246 -20.12 -15.50 -16.65
C ARG A 246 -19.77 -16.52 -17.74
N SER A 247 -18.52 -16.52 -18.21
CA SER A 247 -17.98 -17.52 -19.14
C SER A 247 -17.40 -18.70 -18.37
#